data_ffa7d70993024390ffb9191b3e637f2a
#
_entry.id   ffa7d70993024390ffb9191b3e637f2a
#
_cell.length_a   1.000
_cell.length_b   1.000
_cell.length_c   1.000
_cell.angle_alpha   90.00
_cell.angle_beta   90.00
_cell.angle_gamma   90.00
#
_symmetry.space_group_name_H-M   'P 1'
#
loop_
_entity.id
_entity.type
_entity.pdbx_description
1 polymer ?
#
loop_
_entity_poly.entity_id
_entity_poly.type
_entity_poly.pdbx_seq_one_letter_code
_entity_poly.pdbx_strand_id
1 'polypeptide(L)'
;MKRTKTLIPASKNPPAKVKDKGLVRLARAGAAAFDAGSDRILWLPLGVSLAGRIRSGLASRFLSAGAQPVRCGPGEAGTLPVAVRALKTEDQLPLCLMEDSADSILLEGFDPEGAMPPGWAAFAEQLAAFLQEKGLDLSIFEEALSAGERTVVACGCDADARGALEARHCGACGWAGSMDALLRPETLQDEEESPLQPVVTPGATTIAELCRQLGCAPERTIKTMFYAAEHAGTKTIVAALVRGDRAVSSAKLSRALGGASVRRAESLDLKQASCDVAGFLGPVGLPGTIRVIADLSVQGTKNRVVGANLPETHLTGVCWGRDYEAPVADISALEPGAPCPACGKPVEKGWVRPVASFGAGHPALAAFPSLGYLDGNRKRHVPVAWNGRVLVENLALAAAGDGDAPFKIGLAPADILILPIEAGGEAARRAAAMAAEDLGKAGWTVLLDDRETLDEPRLAEAVLTGCPVRVLVEGEGKAGVSVGGALADSVPLAEIAGFLEKLRVF
;
A
#
# COMPACT_ATOMS: atom_id res chain seq x y z
N MET A 1 -31.77 9.00 2.44
CA MET A 1 -32.35 7.81 1.77
C MET A 1 -33.43 7.19 2.62
N LYS A 2 -34.52 6.69 2.06
CA LYS A 2 -35.54 5.93 2.78
C LYS A 2 -35.31 4.45 2.65
N ARG A 3 -35.34 3.68 3.77
CA ARG A 3 -35.02 2.25 3.77
C ARG A 3 -36.01 1.41 2.96
N THR A 4 -37.32 1.72 2.99
CA THR A 4 -38.33 1.03 2.18
C THR A 4 -38.14 1.17 0.68
N LYS A 5 -37.43 2.23 0.22
CA LYS A 5 -37.13 2.52 -1.19
C LYS A 5 -35.70 2.22 -1.58
N THR A 6 -34.89 1.68 -0.66
CA THR A 6 -33.47 1.43 -0.87
C THR A 6 -33.17 -0.04 -0.58
N LEU A 7 -32.52 -0.72 -1.53
CA LEU A 7 -32.10 -2.11 -1.36
C LEU A 7 -30.97 -2.19 -0.32
N ILE A 8 -31.30 -2.66 0.88
CA ILE A 8 -30.36 -2.82 2.01
C ILE A 8 -30.55 -4.21 2.63
N PRO A 9 -29.98 -5.24 2.04
CA PRO A 9 -30.06 -6.60 2.55
C PRO A 9 -29.06 -6.84 3.69
N ALA A 10 -29.16 -6.05 4.76
CA ALA A 10 -28.31 -6.24 5.94
C ALA A 10 -28.51 -7.65 6.55
N SER A 11 -27.43 -8.32 6.90
CA SER A 11 -27.45 -9.68 7.42
C SER A 11 -26.41 -9.90 8.51
N LYS A 12 -26.79 -10.62 9.57
CA LYS A 12 -25.84 -11.06 10.61
C LYS A 12 -24.82 -12.05 10.08
N ASN A 13 -25.19 -12.85 9.07
CA ASN A 13 -24.31 -13.87 8.51
C ASN A 13 -23.42 -13.26 7.44
N PRO A 14 -22.09 -13.51 7.48
CA PRO A 14 -21.20 -13.11 6.43
C PRO A 14 -21.53 -13.87 5.13
N PRO A 15 -21.23 -13.30 3.96
CA PRO A 15 -21.31 -14.01 2.71
C PRO A 15 -20.44 -15.27 2.74
N ALA A 16 -20.97 -16.39 2.26
CA ALA A 16 -20.20 -17.64 2.19
C ALA A 16 -18.93 -17.46 1.35
N LYS A 17 -17.80 -17.98 1.83
CA LYS A 17 -16.49 -17.97 1.17
C LYS A 17 -15.80 -16.60 1.06
N VAL A 18 -16.34 -15.53 1.62
CA VAL A 18 -15.67 -14.23 1.68
C VAL A 18 -14.79 -14.16 2.93
N LYS A 19 -13.49 -13.96 2.75
CA LYS A 19 -12.52 -13.84 3.83
C LYS A 19 -12.10 -12.38 4.10
N ASP A 20 -12.24 -11.50 3.12
CA ASP A 20 -11.97 -10.06 3.27
C ASP A 20 -12.92 -9.45 4.32
N LYS A 21 -12.39 -9.07 5.47
CA LYS A 21 -13.17 -8.54 6.60
C LYS A 21 -13.89 -7.24 6.26
N GLY A 22 -13.26 -6.35 5.50
CA GLY A 22 -13.88 -5.12 5.02
C GLY A 22 -15.12 -5.41 4.14
N LEU A 23 -14.99 -6.38 3.22
CA LEU A 23 -16.11 -6.78 2.38
C LEU A 23 -17.21 -7.48 3.19
N VAL A 24 -16.86 -8.36 4.13
CA VAL A 24 -17.81 -8.98 5.05
C VAL A 24 -18.61 -7.92 5.80
N ARG A 25 -17.94 -6.89 6.31
CA ARG A 25 -18.58 -5.80 7.05
C ARG A 25 -19.51 -4.98 6.17
N LEU A 26 -19.07 -4.59 4.96
CA LEU A 26 -19.93 -3.88 4.00
C LEU A 26 -21.14 -4.72 3.58
N ALA A 27 -20.97 -6.03 3.43
CA ALA A 27 -22.08 -6.92 3.11
C ALA A 27 -23.08 -7.03 4.29
N ARG A 28 -22.61 -7.14 5.52
CA ARG A 28 -23.47 -7.11 6.72
C ARG A 28 -24.24 -5.80 6.83
N ALA A 29 -23.60 -4.68 6.51
CA ALA A 29 -24.23 -3.36 6.49
C ALA A 29 -25.25 -3.19 5.35
N GLY A 30 -25.34 -4.14 4.41
CA GLY A 30 -26.17 -4.00 3.22
C GLY A 30 -25.62 -2.98 2.20
N ALA A 31 -24.33 -2.71 2.26
CA ALA A 31 -23.64 -1.81 1.34
C ALA A 31 -23.03 -2.54 0.13
N ALA A 32 -22.72 -3.83 0.28
CA ALA A 32 -22.18 -4.65 -0.81
C ALA A 32 -22.80 -6.05 -0.80
N ALA A 33 -22.75 -6.73 -1.94
CA ALA A 33 -22.95 -8.16 -2.08
C ALA A 33 -21.78 -8.76 -2.84
N PHE A 34 -21.53 -10.05 -2.65
CA PHE A 34 -20.44 -10.74 -3.31
C PHE A 34 -20.97 -11.86 -4.20
N ASP A 35 -20.61 -11.82 -5.47
CA ASP A 35 -20.90 -12.91 -6.40
C ASP A 35 -19.69 -13.86 -6.47
N ALA A 36 -19.79 -14.99 -5.80
CA ALA A 36 -18.76 -16.01 -5.75
C ALA A 36 -18.50 -16.69 -7.12
N GLY A 37 -19.43 -16.60 -8.06
CA GLY A 37 -19.28 -17.19 -9.39
C GLY A 37 -18.41 -16.36 -10.32
N SER A 38 -18.49 -15.03 -10.22
CA SER A 38 -17.70 -14.09 -11.02
C SER A 38 -16.57 -13.40 -10.26
N ASP A 39 -16.40 -13.71 -8.97
CA ASP A 39 -15.46 -13.04 -8.04
C ASP A 39 -15.63 -11.51 -8.01
N ARG A 40 -16.87 -11.03 -8.12
CA ARG A 40 -17.18 -9.60 -8.19
C ARG A 40 -17.87 -9.09 -6.95
N ILE A 41 -17.55 -7.84 -6.59
CA ILE A 41 -18.31 -7.06 -5.62
C ILE A 41 -19.45 -6.35 -6.35
N LEU A 42 -20.65 -6.54 -5.84
CA LEU A 42 -21.83 -5.78 -6.29
C LEU A 42 -22.09 -4.68 -5.26
N TRP A 43 -21.80 -3.45 -5.65
CA TRP A 43 -22.07 -2.28 -4.81
C TRP A 43 -23.56 -2.00 -4.76
N LEU A 44 -24.13 -2.09 -3.57
CA LEU A 44 -25.53 -1.77 -3.30
C LEU A 44 -25.68 -0.26 -3.04
N PRO A 45 -26.89 0.31 -2.98
CA PRO A 45 -27.08 1.75 -2.89
C PRO A 45 -26.31 2.45 -1.77
N LEU A 46 -26.19 1.82 -0.61
CA LEU A 46 -25.37 2.35 0.50
C LEU A 46 -23.87 2.34 0.18
N GLY A 47 -23.39 1.30 -0.48
CA GLY A 47 -21.99 1.21 -0.91
C GLY A 47 -21.66 2.18 -2.03
N VAL A 48 -22.57 2.36 -2.98
CA VAL A 48 -22.46 3.41 -4.02
C VAL A 48 -22.41 4.80 -3.39
N SER A 49 -23.22 5.04 -2.35
CA SER A 49 -23.16 6.30 -1.57
C SER A 49 -21.80 6.50 -0.91
N LEU A 50 -21.27 5.47 -0.25
CA LEU A 50 -19.94 5.51 0.38
C LEU A 50 -18.83 5.80 -0.65
N ALA A 51 -18.77 5.03 -1.74
CA ALA A 51 -17.78 5.23 -2.79
C ALA A 51 -17.89 6.63 -3.42
N GLY A 52 -19.12 7.10 -3.67
CA GLY A 52 -19.38 8.44 -4.19
C GLY A 52 -18.89 9.55 -3.27
N ARG A 53 -19.03 9.40 -1.96
CA ARG A 53 -18.57 10.39 -0.97
C ARG A 53 -17.04 10.43 -0.87
N ILE A 54 -16.39 9.27 -0.83
CA ILE A 54 -14.92 9.17 -0.87
C ILE A 54 -14.41 9.87 -2.13
N ARG A 55 -14.99 9.53 -3.27
CA ARG A 55 -14.63 10.07 -4.58
C ARG A 55 -14.80 11.59 -4.65
N SER A 56 -15.98 12.09 -4.28
CA SER A 56 -16.26 13.54 -4.31
C SER A 56 -15.37 14.33 -3.36
N GLY A 57 -15.09 13.80 -2.17
CA GLY A 57 -14.20 14.42 -1.21
C GLY A 57 -12.76 14.52 -1.73
N LEU A 58 -12.24 13.47 -2.35
CA LEU A 58 -10.92 13.47 -2.96
C LEU A 58 -10.84 14.33 -4.21
N ALA A 59 -11.84 14.24 -5.10
CA ALA A 59 -11.89 15.07 -6.31
C ALA A 59 -11.88 16.56 -5.96
N SER A 60 -12.63 16.99 -4.96
CA SER A 60 -12.62 18.39 -4.48
C SER A 60 -11.23 18.84 -4.04
N ARG A 61 -10.49 18.00 -3.32
CA ARG A 61 -9.11 18.31 -2.89
C ARG A 61 -8.13 18.37 -4.04
N PHE A 62 -8.24 17.45 -4.99
CA PHE A 62 -7.36 17.43 -6.16
C PHE A 62 -7.63 18.64 -7.06
N LEU A 63 -8.88 19.05 -7.23
CA LEU A 63 -9.23 20.30 -7.91
C LEU A 63 -8.63 21.52 -7.20
N SER A 64 -8.71 21.58 -5.87
CA SER A 64 -8.09 22.64 -5.07
C SER A 64 -6.55 22.64 -5.15
N ALA A 65 -5.94 21.49 -5.40
CA ALA A 65 -4.50 21.33 -5.65
C ALA A 65 -4.10 21.62 -7.11
N GLY A 66 -5.03 22.04 -7.98
CA GLY A 66 -4.76 22.44 -9.36
C GLY A 66 -5.05 21.40 -10.42
N ALA A 67 -5.64 20.24 -10.08
CA ALA A 67 -6.10 19.28 -11.09
C ALA A 67 -7.23 19.89 -11.94
N GLN A 68 -7.22 19.62 -13.23
CA GLN A 68 -8.25 20.05 -14.17
C GLN A 68 -9.13 18.85 -14.56
N PRO A 69 -10.45 18.91 -14.36
CA PRO A 69 -11.32 17.79 -14.64
C PRO A 69 -11.44 17.59 -16.17
N VAL A 70 -11.30 16.35 -16.58
CA VAL A 70 -11.52 15.93 -17.97
C VAL A 70 -12.44 14.71 -17.99
N ARG A 71 -13.10 14.50 -19.10
CA ARG A 71 -13.91 13.31 -19.33
C ARG A 71 -13.55 12.74 -20.69
N CYS A 72 -12.99 11.54 -20.69
CA CYS A 72 -12.71 10.81 -21.92
C CYS A 72 -13.97 10.09 -22.41
N GLY A 73 -14.17 10.09 -23.72
CA GLY A 73 -15.25 9.32 -24.37
C GLY A 73 -14.95 7.82 -24.38
N PRO A 74 -15.97 6.98 -24.64
CA PRO A 74 -15.75 5.55 -24.79
C PRO A 74 -14.78 5.27 -25.95
N GLY A 75 -13.67 4.57 -25.65
CA GLY A 75 -12.65 4.20 -26.66
C GLY A 75 -11.51 5.20 -26.84
N GLU A 76 -11.48 6.32 -26.12
CA GLU A 76 -10.32 7.23 -26.09
C GLU A 76 -9.23 6.69 -25.17
N ALA A 77 -7.98 6.81 -25.60
CA ALA A 77 -6.82 6.32 -24.87
C ALA A 77 -6.33 7.34 -23.81
N GLY A 78 -7.18 7.66 -22.81
CA GLY A 78 -6.82 8.55 -21.71
C GLY A 78 -6.71 10.04 -22.07
N THR A 79 -6.12 10.82 -21.19
CA THR A 79 -6.02 12.28 -21.31
C THR A 79 -4.82 12.75 -22.14
N LEU A 80 -3.88 11.85 -22.44
CA LEU A 80 -2.64 12.18 -23.15
C LEU A 80 -2.84 12.87 -24.51
N PRO A 81 -3.81 12.47 -25.37
CA PRO A 81 -4.11 13.19 -26.62
C PRO A 81 -4.54 14.64 -26.39
N VAL A 82 -5.23 14.92 -25.28
CA VAL A 82 -5.66 16.27 -24.90
C VAL A 82 -4.42 17.12 -24.52
N ALA A 83 -3.54 16.57 -23.69
CA ALA A 83 -2.30 17.24 -23.29
C ALA A 83 -1.40 17.57 -24.49
N VAL A 84 -1.24 16.63 -25.44
CA VAL A 84 -0.45 16.83 -26.67
C VAL A 84 -0.96 18.01 -27.50
N ARG A 85 -2.28 18.20 -27.54
CA ARG A 85 -2.89 19.31 -28.28
C ARG A 85 -2.82 20.63 -27.53
N ALA A 86 -2.96 20.59 -26.22
CA ALA A 86 -3.08 21.77 -25.36
C ALA A 86 -1.72 22.38 -24.97
N LEU A 87 -0.73 21.54 -24.64
CA LEU A 87 0.55 21.98 -24.14
C LEU A 87 1.43 22.57 -25.25
N LYS A 88 1.75 23.87 -25.16
CA LYS A 88 2.54 24.59 -26.17
C LYS A 88 3.66 25.40 -25.54
N THR A 89 3.47 25.97 -24.37
CA THR A 89 4.38 26.90 -23.70
C THR A 89 4.59 26.50 -22.25
N GLU A 90 5.72 26.96 -21.66
CA GLU A 90 6.13 26.63 -20.30
C GLU A 90 5.15 27.14 -19.24
N ASP A 91 4.50 28.28 -19.48
CA ASP A 91 3.51 28.86 -18.57
C ASP A 91 2.24 28.03 -18.38
N GLN A 92 2.05 26.99 -19.21
CA GLN A 92 0.97 26.01 -19.06
C GLN A 92 1.35 24.86 -18.10
N LEU A 93 2.56 24.83 -17.56
CA LEU A 93 3.06 23.81 -16.63
C LEU A 93 3.17 24.39 -15.20
N PRO A 94 2.98 23.55 -14.15
CA PRO A 94 2.58 22.15 -14.23
C PRO A 94 1.12 21.99 -14.68
N LEU A 95 0.86 20.97 -15.48
CA LEU A 95 -0.49 20.59 -15.90
C LEU A 95 -0.87 19.25 -15.29
N CYS A 96 -1.99 19.18 -14.60
CA CYS A 96 -2.57 17.92 -14.14
C CYS A 96 -4.00 17.78 -14.65
N LEU A 97 -4.29 16.67 -15.31
CA LEU A 97 -5.61 16.29 -15.77
C LEU A 97 -6.17 15.19 -14.88
N MET A 98 -7.43 15.33 -14.49
CA MET A 98 -8.12 14.39 -13.62
C MET A 98 -9.34 13.79 -14.31
N GLU A 99 -9.39 12.48 -14.43
CA GLU A 99 -10.56 11.74 -14.87
C GLU A 99 -11.18 11.01 -13.68
N ASP A 100 -12.45 11.28 -13.42
CA ASP A 100 -13.24 10.65 -12.37
C ASP A 100 -14.10 9.54 -12.97
N SER A 101 -13.73 8.29 -12.71
CA SER A 101 -14.45 7.09 -13.13
C SER A 101 -15.20 6.42 -11.97
N ALA A 102 -16.01 5.40 -12.25
CA ALA A 102 -16.78 4.70 -11.22
C ALA A 102 -15.91 4.04 -10.15
N ASP A 103 -14.76 3.49 -10.55
CA ASP A 103 -13.93 2.63 -9.70
C ASP A 103 -12.66 3.34 -9.20
N SER A 104 -12.24 4.43 -9.87
CA SER A 104 -10.99 5.11 -9.59
C SER A 104 -11.02 6.58 -9.99
N ILE A 105 -10.11 7.36 -9.38
CA ILE A 105 -9.73 8.67 -9.87
C ILE A 105 -8.37 8.51 -10.55
N LEU A 106 -8.29 8.89 -11.81
CA LEU A 106 -7.04 8.89 -12.58
C LEU A 106 -6.50 10.31 -12.67
N LEU A 107 -5.19 10.45 -12.46
CA LEU A 107 -4.46 11.69 -12.58
C LEU A 107 -3.35 11.50 -13.61
N GLU A 108 -3.25 12.40 -14.56
CA GLU A 108 -2.14 12.44 -15.51
C GLU A 108 -1.55 13.84 -15.49
N GLY A 109 -0.28 13.95 -15.17
CA GLY A 109 0.38 15.24 -15.01
C GLY A 109 1.63 15.38 -15.85
N PHE A 110 1.97 16.62 -16.08
CA PHE A 110 3.10 17.05 -16.88
C PHE A 110 3.81 18.18 -16.14
N ASP A 111 5.07 17.97 -15.82
CA ASP A 111 5.93 18.93 -15.14
C ASP A 111 6.97 19.49 -16.11
N PRO A 112 7.55 20.70 -15.85
CA PRO A 112 8.72 21.17 -16.55
C PRO A 112 9.89 20.19 -16.45
N GLU A 113 10.76 20.16 -17.43
CA GLU A 113 12.00 19.37 -17.38
C GLU A 113 12.82 19.76 -16.14
N GLY A 114 13.18 18.77 -15.31
CA GLY A 114 13.96 18.98 -14.10
C GLY A 114 13.15 19.45 -12.87
N ALA A 115 11.82 19.49 -12.93
CA ALA A 115 10.98 19.85 -11.78
C ALA A 115 11.21 18.92 -10.57
N MET A 116 11.41 19.52 -9.40
CA MET A 116 11.54 18.81 -8.12
C MET A 116 10.86 19.62 -7.01
N PRO A 117 10.00 19.05 -6.15
CA PRO A 117 9.52 17.69 -6.21
C PRO A 117 8.61 17.43 -7.41
N PRO A 118 8.41 16.16 -7.81
CA PRO A 118 7.49 15.83 -8.90
C PRO A 118 6.06 16.27 -8.56
N GLY A 119 5.30 16.74 -9.55
CA GLY A 119 3.96 17.31 -9.35
C GLY A 119 2.95 16.37 -8.68
N TRP A 120 3.09 15.05 -8.86
CA TRP A 120 2.24 14.06 -8.18
C TRP A 120 2.39 14.08 -6.65
N ALA A 121 3.50 14.59 -6.09
CA ALA A 121 3.72 14.62 -4.64
C ALA A 121 2.62 15.41 -3.92
N ALA A 122 2.21 16.56 -4.48
CA ALA A 122 1.13 17.36 -3.92
C ALA A 122 -0.21 16.59 -3.83
N PHE A 123 -0.51 15.77 -4.83
CA PHE A 123 -1.74 14.95 -4.85
C PHE A 123 -1.67 13.78 -3.87
N ALA A 124 -0.50 13.16 -3.71
CA ALA A 124 -0.27 12.14 -2.69
C ALA A 124 -0.43 12.70 -1.27
N GLU A 125 0.05 13.92 -1.02
CA GLU A 125 -0.15 14.64 0.25
C GLU A 125 -1.63 14.95 0.50
N GLN A 126 -2.37 15.42 -0.50
CA GLN A 126 -3.82 15.67 -0.39
C GLN A 126 -4.59 14.39 -0.08
N LEU A 127 -4.23 13.27 -0.71
CA LEU A 127 -4.81 11.97 -0.39
C LEU A 127 -4.52 11.58 1.05
N ALA A 128 -3.26 11.67 1.48
CA ALA A 128 -2.86 11.32 2.84
C ALA A 128 -3.57 12.18 3.88
N ALA A 129 -3.64 13.50 3.68
CA ALA A 129 -4.35 14.42 4.55
C ALA A 129 -5.84 14.10 4.65
N PHE A 130 -6.51 13.84 3.51
CA PHE A 130 -7.92 13.45 3.49
C PHE A 130 -8.18 12.19 4.32
N LEU A 131 -7.34 11.18 4.15
CA LEU A 131 -7.55 9.90 4.81
C LEU A 131 -7.17 9.94 6.29
N GLN A 132 -6.15 10.72 6.64
CA GLN A 132 -5.78 10.96 8.04
C GLN A 132 -6.88 11.72 8.80
N GLU A 133 -7.48 12.77 8.22
CA GLU A 133 -8.64 13.44 8.78
C GLU A 133 -9.82 12.49 9.02
N LYS A 134 -9.95 11.47 8.17
CA LYS A 134 -10.95 10.40 8.32
C LYS A 134 -10.49 9.28 9.25
N GLY A 135 -9.29 9.41 9.84
CA GLY A 135 -8.72 8.47 10.80
C GLY A 135 -8.42 7.09 10.21
N LEU A 136 -8.08 7.03 8.93
CA LEU A 136 -7.49 5.86 8.32
C LEU A 136 -5.97 5.88 8.52
N ASP A 137 -5.43 4.77 8.97
CA ASP A 137 -3.99 4.58 9.10
C ASP A 137 -3.40 4.20 7.74
N LEU A 138 -2.52 5.04 7.25
CA LEU A 138 -1.93 4.92 5.93
C LEU A 138 -0.42 5.05 5.99
N SER A 139 0.24 4.34 5.09
CA SER A 139 1.67 4.47 4.85
C SER A 139 1.97 4.60 3.37
N ILE A 140 3.06 5.27 3.05
CA ILE A 140 3.68 5.18 1.73
C ILE A 140 4.42 3.86 1.69
N PHE A 141 4.05 3.01 0.76
CA PHE A 141 4.66 1.71 0.57
C PHE A 141 5.95 1.86 -0.22
N GLU A 142 7.07 1.51 0.40
CA GLU A 142 8.36 1.56 -0.27
C GLU A 142 8.62 0.27 -1.03
N GLU A 143 8.74 0.39 -2.33
CA GLU A 143 9.07 -0.70 -3.24
C GLU A 143 10.34 -0.35 -4.03
N ALA A 144 11.32 -1.25 -4.01
CA ALA A 144 12.61 -0.99 -4.67
C ALA A 144 12.54 -1.07 -6.21
N LEU A 145 11.45 -1.60 -6.75
CA LEU A 145 11.37 -2.06 -8.13
C LEU A 145 11.10 -0.96 -9.16
N SER A 146 10.51 0.14 -8.75
CA SER A 146 10.18 1.23 -9.67
C SER A 146 10.78 2.56 -9.18
N ALA A 147 11.86 2.97 -9.83
CA ALA A 147 12.41 4.31 -9.60
C ALA A 147 11.35 5.36 -9.96
N GLY A 148 10.78 6.01 -8.94
CA GLY A 148 9.81 7.08 -9.10
C GLY A 148 8.35 6.69 -8.91
N GLU A 149 8.01 5.42 -8.68
CA GLU A 149 6.65 5.03 -8.26
C GLU A 149 6.50 5.04 -6.74
N ARG A 150 5.31 5.47 -6.28
CA ARG A 150 4.91 5.47 -4.88
C ARG A 150 3.53 4.83 -4.77
N THR A 151 3.43 3.77 -3.99
CA THR A 151 2.15 3.16 -3.65
C THR A 151 1.72 3.61 -2.25
N VAL A 152 0.52 4.14 -2.14
CA VAL A 152 -0.10 4.45 -0.84
C VAL A 152 -0.92 3.24 -0.43
N VAL A 153 -0.72 2.78 0.79
CA VAL A 153 -1.40 1.60 1.31
C VAL A 153 -2.13 1.90 2.61
N ALA A 154 -3.25 1.24 2.83
CA ALA A 154 -3.87 1.13 4.13
C ALA A 154 -3.25 -0.06 4.87
N CYS A 155 -2.71 0.19 6.06
CA CYS A 155 -2.09 -0.83 6.91
C CYS A 155 -3.14 -1.70 7.61
N GLY A 156 -2.73 -2.92 8.04
CA GLY A 156 -3.53 -3.76 8.92
C GLY A 156 -4.67 -4.53 8.25
N CYS A 157 -4.57 -4.89 6.98
CA CYS A 157 -5.48 -5.85 6.38
C CYS A 157 -5.01 -7.31 6.62
N ASP A 158 -5.91 -8.27 6.44
CA ASP A 158 -5.55 -9.70 6.50
C ASP A 158 -4.90 -10.19 5.19
N ALA A 159 -4.21 -11.32 5.29
CA ALA A 159 -3.61 -12.02 4.14
C ALA A 159 -4.63 -12.38 3.05
N ASP A 160 -5.86 -12.70 3.46
CA ASP A 160 -6.97 -13.07 2.57
C ASP A 160 -7.76 -11.85 2.05
N ALA A 161 -7.35 -10.62 2.38
CA ALA A 161 -8.01 -9.42 1.88
C ALA A 161 -7.77 -9.25 0.37
N ARG A 162 -8.79 -8.77 -0.35
CA ARG A 162 -8.68 -8.56 -1.80
C ARG A 162 -7.56 -7.56 -2.12
N GLY A 163 -6.66 -7.97 -3.01
CA GLY A 163 -5.52 -7.14 -3.42
C GLY A 163 -4.51 -6.89 -2.31
N ALA A 164 -4.53 -7.67 -1.22
CA ALA A 164 -3.54 -7.57 -0.15
C ALA A 164 -2.14 -7.87 -0.67
N LEU A 165 -1.18 -7.04 -0.25
CA LEU A 165 0.23 -7.23 -0.51
C LEU A 165 0.93 -7.62 0.79
N GLU A 166 1.83 -8.60 0.70
CA GLU A 166 2.72 -8.91 1.82
C GLU A 166 3.66 -7.72 2.06
N ALA A 167 3.75 -7.27 3.29
CA ALA A 167 4.51 -6.11 3.67
C ALA A 167 5.48 -6.41 4.81
N ARG A 168 6.48 -5.56 4.94
CA ARG A 168 7.24 -5.33 6.15
C ARG A 168 6.78 -4.01 6.73
N HIS A 169 6.41 -4.01 7.97
CA HIS A 169 5.86 -2.84 8.64
C HIS A 169 6.54 -2.61 9.98
N CYS A 170 6.70 -1.36 10.37
CA CYS A 170 7.31 -0.97 11.62
C CYS A 170 6.26 -0.34 12.55
N GLY A 171 5.87 -1.06 13.60
CA GLY A 171 4.92 -0.55 14.59
C GLY A 171 5.39 0.68 15.38
N ALA A 172 6.69 1.01 15.34
CA ALA A 172 7.25 2.16 16.05
C ALA A 172 7.13 3.48 15.28
N CYS A 173 7.21 3.47 13.94
CA CYS A 173 7.19 4.70 13.13
C CYS A 173 6.18 4.68 11.98
N GLY A 174 5.39 3.62 11.86
CA GLY A 174 4.40 3.48 10.79
C GLY A 174 4.97 3.19 9.39
N TRP A 175 6.29 3.00 9.27
CA TRP A 175 6.89 2.66 7.98
C TRP A 175 6.36 1.33 7.45
N ALA A 176 6.09 1.26 6.14
CA ALA A 176 5.71 0.03 5.46
C ALA A 176 6.44 -0.08 4.12
N GLY A 177 6.80 -1.30 3.71
CA GLY A 177 7.44 -1.56 2.44
C GLY A 177 7.42 -3.03 2.05
N SER A 178 7.81 -3.34 0.82
CA SER A 178 7.98 -4.72 0.36
C SER A 178 9.23 -5.36 1.00
N MET A 179 9.37 -6.66 0.85
CA MET A 179 10.61 -7.35 1.18
C MET A 179 11.81 -6.84 0.35
N ASP A 180 11.54 -6.16 -0.74
CA ASP A 180 12.52 -5.58 -1.65
C ASP A 180 12.74 -4.08 -1.43
N ALA A 181 12.24 -3.51 -0.32
CA ALA A 181 12.48 -2.11 0.06
C ALA A 181 13.99 -1.83 0.21
N LEU A 182 14.39 -0.60 -0.11
CA LEU A 182 15.79 -0.19 -0.04
C LEU A 182 16.30 -0.23 1.40
N LEU A 183 17.45 -0.88 1.60
CA LEU A 183 18.15 -0.93 2.86
C LEU A 183 19.20 0.18 2.94
N ARG A 184 19.47 0.67 4.13
CA ARG A 184 20.58 1.58 4.40
C ARG A 184 21.84 0.80 4.70
N PRO A 185 23.03 1.33 4.35
CA PRO A 185 24.30 0.79 4.84
C PRO A 185 24.31 0.75 6.37
N GLU A 186 24.83 -0.32 6.93
CA GLU A 186 25.00 -0.44 8.38
C GLU A 186 26.27 0.28 8.82
N THR A 187 26.22 0.86 10.02
CA THR A 187 27.44 1.40 10.64
C THR A 187 28.28 0.24 11.11
N LEU A 188 29.46 0.08 10.53
CA LEU A 188 30.40 -0.96 10.94
C LEU A 188 31.17 -0.50 12.19
N GLN A 189 31.41 -1.44 13.09
CA GLN A 189 32.36 -1.23 14.18
C GLN A 189 33.78 -1.45 13.63
N ASP A 190 34.72 -0.61 14.05
CA ASP A 190 36.13 -0.83 13.72
C ASP A 190 36.67 -2.02 14.52
N GLU A 191 37.25 -2.98 13.83
CA GLU A 191 37.79 -4.22 14.36
C GLU A 191 39.22 -4.39 13.88
N GLU A 192 40.12 -4.86 14.75
CA GLU A 192 41.46 -5.30 14.33
C GLU A 192 41.36 -6.54 13.47
N GLU A 193 42.17 -6.59 12.40
CA GLU A 193 42.12 -7.69 11.45
C GLU A 193 42.78 -8.94 12.02
N SER A 194 42.07 -10.05 12.00
CA SER A 194 42.59 -11.37 12.31
C SER A 194 43.22 -12.03 11.08
N PRO A 195 44.18 -12.93 11.26
CA PRO A 195 44.76 -13.71 10.17
C PRO A 195 43.71 -14.56 9.47
N LEU A 196 43.83 -14.68 8.15
CA LEU A 196 43.04 -15.61 7.33
C LEU A 196 43.42 -17.04 7.69
N GLN A 197 42.46 -17.87 8.12
CA GLN A 197 42.74 -19.26 8.51
C GLN A 197 41.67 -20.22 7.97
N PRO A 198 42.06 -21.34 7.35
CA PRO A 198 41.13 -22.41 6.99
C PRO A 198 40.76 -23.21 8.25
N VAL A 199 39.50 -23.59 8.35
CA VAL A 199 38.95 -24.39 9.46
C VAL A 199 38.09 -25.50 8.87
N VAL A 200 38.36 -26.75 9.31
CA VAL A 200 37.56 -27.91 8.88
C VAL A 200 36.21 -27.89 9.61
N THR A 201 35.13 -27.98 8.88
CA THR A 201 33.74 -27.85 9.36
C THR A 201 32.89 -28.98 8.75
N PRO A 202 33.03 -30.22 9.21
CA PRO A 202 32.38 -31.37 8.60
C PRO A 202 30.84 -31.23 8.63
N GLY A 203 30.20 -31.41 7.44
CA GLY A 203 28.76 -31.37 7.28
C GLY A 203 28.10 -29.99 7.49
N ALA A 204 28.87 -28.91 7.71
CA ALA A 204 28.33 -27.58 7.93
C ALA A 204 27.95 -26.90 6.61
N THR A 205 26.87 -27.35 5.98
CA THR A 205 26.37 -26.82 4.72
C THR A 205 25.39 -25.68 4.89
N THR A 206 24.93 -25.42 6.11
CA THR A 206 24.03 -24.32 6.48
C THR A 206 24.69 -23.35 7.45
N ILE A 207 24.25 -22.08 7.43
CA ILE A 207 24.72 -21.05 8.38
C ILE A 207 24.50 -21.51 9.84
N ALA A 208 23.37 -22.15 10.12
CA ALA A 208 23.04 -22.61 11.47
C ALA A 208 24.02 -23.71 11.97
N GLU A 209 24.39 -24.65 11.10
CA GLU A 209 25.38 -25.69 11.43
C GLU A 209 26.77 -25.11 11.60
N LEU A 210 27.18 -24.21 10.69
CA LEU A 210 28.44 -23.50 10.75
C LEU A 210 28.58 -22.71 12.06
N CYS A 211 27.57 -21.91 12.41
CA CYS A 211 27.57 -21.11 13.63
C CYS A 211 27.62 -21.98 14.88
N ARG A 212 26.96 -23.14 14.89
CA ARG A 212 27.00 -24.09 16.01
C ARG A 212 28.40 -24.69 16.19
N GLN A 213 29.07 -25.04 15.10
CA GLN A 213 30.42 -25.61 15.16
C GLN A 213 31.49 -24.60 15.56
N LEU A 214 31.39 -23.36 15.05
CA LEU A 214 32.38 -22.32 15.28
C LEU A 214 32.08 -21.40 16.47
N GLY A 215 30.90 -21.53 17.10
CA GLY A 215 30.50 -20.67 18.23
C GLY A 215 30.32 -19.21 17.82
N CYS A 216 29.94 -18.92 16.59
CA CYS A 216 29.78 -17.56 16.09
C CYS A 216 28.31 -17.23 15.78
N ALA A 217 27.97 -15.93 15.79
CA ALA A 217 26.66 -15.46 15.38
C ALA A 217 26.51 -15.45 13.83
N PRO A 218 25.30 -15.63 13.28
CA PRO A 218 25.05 -15.59 11.82
C PRO A 218 25.56 -14.31 11.16
N GLU A 219 25.50 -13.17 11.85
CA GLU A 219 25.99 -11.87 11.39
C GLU A 219 27.51 -11.83 11.16
N ARG A 220 28.24 -12.78 11.75
CA ARG A 220 29.69 -12.95 11.58
C ARG A 220 30.05 -13.78 10.35
N THR A 221 29.06 -14.31 9.64
CA THR A 221 29.27 -15.12 8.45
C THR A 221 28.84 -14.37 7.19
N ILE A 222 29.40 -14.74 6.05
CA ILE A 222 28.96 -14.31 4.73
C ILE A 222 28.62 -15.54 3.92
N LYS A 223 27.41 -15.60 3.43
CA LYS A 223 27.00 -16.66 2.50
C LYS A 223 27.08 -16.20 1.06
N THR A 224 27.61 -17.08 0.25
CA THR A 224 27.74 -16.90 -1.20
C THR A 224 26.63 -17.67 -1.89
N MET A 225 25.69 -16.93 -2.50
CA MET A 225 24.53 -17.50 -3.15
C MET A 225 24.68 -17.36 -4.68
N PHE A 226 24.61 -18.48 -5.40
CA PHE A 226 24.83 -18.48 -6.85
C PHE A 226 23.52 -18.37 -7.62
N TYR A 227 23.55 -17.52 -8.65
CA TYR A 227 22.44 -17.27 -9.56
C TYR A 227 22.91 -17.38 -11.02
N ALA A 228 22.04 -17.91 -11.87
CA ALA A 228 22.17 -17.77 -13.30
C ALA A 228 21.40 -16.51 -13.72
N ALA A 229 22.09 -15.55 -14.29
CA ALA A 229 21.54 -14.30 -14.81
C ALA A 229 21.56 -14.32 -16.33
N GLU A 230 20.45 -13.97 -16.96
CA GLU A 230 20.32 -13.92 -18.42
C GLU A 230 19.93 -12.51 -18.85
N HIS A 231 20.73 -11.92 -19.72
CA HIS A 231 20.48 -10.61 -20.30
C HIS A 231 20.82 -10.61 -21.79
N ALA A 232 19.88 -10.22 -22.65
CA ALA A 232 20.04 -10.17 -24.09
C ALA A 232 20.60 -11.49 -24.70
N GLY A 233 20.13 -12.67 -24.20
CA GLY A 233 20.56 -13.99 -24.67
C GLY A 233 21.92 -14.45 -24.12
N THR A 234 22.59 -13.65 -23.29
CA THR A 234 23.85 -14.04 -22.65
C THR A 234 23.60 -14.50 -21.22
N LYS A 235 24.02 -15.70 -20.90
CA LYS A 235 23.95 -16.30 -19.56
C LYS A 235 25.25 -16.07 -18.79
N THR A 236 25.17 -15.56 -17.57
CA THR A 236 26.32 -15.34 -16.69
C THR A 236 26.02 -15.94 -15.31
N ILE A 237 27.02 -16.56 -14.68
CA ILE A 237 26.93 -17.02 -13.30
C ILE A 237 27.36 -15.89 -12.39
N VAL A 238 26.50 -15.61 -11.40
CA VAL A 238 26.66 -14.52 -10.42
C VAL A 238 26.75 -15.11 -9.02
N ALA A 239 27.79 -14.73 -8.29
CA ALA A 239 27.93 -14.98 -6.86
C ALA A 239 27.44 -13.75 -6.10
N ALA A 240 26.29 -13.86 -5.45
CA ALA A 240 25.69 -12.83 -4.59
C ALA A 240 26.15 -13.06 -3.15
N LEU A 241 26.88 -12.10 -2.58
CA LEU A 241 27.41 -12.15 -1.22
C LEU A 241 26.47 -11.38 -0.30
N VAL A 242 25.93 -12.04 0.72
CA VAL A 242 25.10 -11.42 1.73
C VAL A 242 25.53 -11.88 3.14
N ARG A 243 25.26 -11.07 4.16
CA ARG A 243 25.49 -11.47 5.55
C ARG A 243 24.68 -12.74 5.87
N GLY A 244 25.20 -13.62 6.71
CA GLY A 244 24.66 -14.96 6.91
C GLY A 244 23.21 -15.02 7.39
N ASP A 245 22.76 -14.03 8.13
CA ASP A 245 21.38 -13.88 8.62
C ASP A 245 20.40 -13.32 7.56
N ARG A 246 20.89 -12.86 6.37
CA ARG A 246 20.07 -12.24 5.34
C ARG A 246 19.79 -13.16 4.16
N ALA A 247 18.69 -12.93 3.47
CA ALA A 247 18.37 -13.57 2.20
C ALA A 247 18.65 -12.62 1.02
N VAL A 248 18.94 -13.19 -0.16
CA VAL A 248 19.05 -12.41 -1.40
C VAL A 248 17.67 -12.17 -1.97
N SER A 249 17.36 -10.91 -2.31
CA SER A 249 16.20 -10.54 -3.14
C SER A 249 16.56 -10.72 -4.61
N SER A 250 15.85 -11.61 -5.31
CA SER A 250 16.04 -11.80 -6.76
C SER A 250 15.71 -10.54 -7.57
N ALA A 251 14.72 -9.75 -7.09
CA ALA A 251 14.32 -8.51 -7.74
C ALA A 251 15.41 -7.43 -7.63
N LYS A 252 15.98 -7.25 -6.44
CA LYS A 252 17.10 -6.31 -6.23
C LYS A 252 18.35 -6.75 -6.99
N LEU A 253 18.64 -8.06 -7.00
CA LEU A 253 19.76 -8.62 -7.75
C LEU A 253 19.59 -8.42 -9.26
N SER A 254 18.40 -8.67 -9.80
CA SER A 254 18.06 -8.38 -11.19
C SER A 254 18.36 -6.92 -11.56
N ARG A 255 17.92 -5.99 -10.72
CA ARG A 255 18.16 -4.54 -10.90
C ARG A 255 19.66 -4.21 -10.89
N ALA A 256 20.42 -4.75 -9.94
CA ALA A 256 21.86 -4.57 -9.84
C ALA A 256 22.60 -5.11 -11.07
N LEU A 257 21.96 -6.04 -11.78
CA LEU A 257 22.44 -6.66 -13.03
C LEU A 257 21.87 -6.00 -14.30
N GLY A 258 21.26 -4.80 -14.19
CA GLY A 258 20.72 -4.07 -15.34
C GLY A 258 19.41 -4.63 -15.89
N GLY A 259 18.59 -5.28 -15.04
CA GLY A 259 17.32 -5.88 -15.42
C GLY A 259 17.42 -7.31 -15.96
N ALA A 260 18.56 -7.99 -15.75
CA ALA A 260 18.72 -9.38 -16.14
C ALA A 260 17.68 -10.30 -15.46
N SER A 261 17.17 -11.30 -16.18
CA SER A 261 16.38 -12.37 -15.57
C SER A 261 17.29 -13.22 -14.68
N VAL A 262 16.92 -13.40 -13.41
CA VAL A 262 17.74 -14.16 -12.44
C VAL A 262 16.98 -15.35 -11.88
N ARG A 263 17.67 -16.50 -11.77
CA ARG A 263 17.20 -17.67 -11.06
C ARG A 263 18.32 -18.26 -10.22
N ARG A 264 17.99 -19.05 -9.21
CA ARG A 264 19.00 -19.85 -8.50
C ARG A 264 19.81 -20.69 -9.48
N ALA A 265 21.12 -20.70 -9.30
CA ALA A 265 21.98 -21.58 -10.08
C ALA A 265 21.77 -23.04 -9.66
N GLU A 266 21.67 -23.91 -10.64
CA GLU A 266 21.59 -25.35 -10.46
C GLU A 266 23.00 -26.00 -10.48
N SER A 267 23.10 -27.25 -10.05
CA SER A 267 24.39 -27.96 -10.02
C SER A 267 25.07 -27.99 -11.38
N LEU A 268 24.31 -28.04 -12.48
CA LEU A 268 24.87 -27.99 -13.82
C LEU A 268 25.50 -26.64 -14.16
N ASP A 269 24.86 -25.56 -13.74
CA ASP A 269 25.39 -24.19 -13.91
C ASP A 269 26.72 -24.01 -13.17
N LEU A 270 26.80 -24.53 -11.93
CA LEU A 270 27.99 -24.43 -11.10
C LEU A 270 29.14 -25.29 -11.65
N LYS A 271 28.84 -26.50 -12.13
CA LYS A 271 29.83 -27.37 -12.80
C LYS A 271 30.43 -26.73 -14.04
N GLN A 272 29.59 -26.10 -14.86
CA GLN A 272 30.05 -25.37 -16.06
C GLN A 272 30.92 -24.15 -15.69
N ALA A 273 30.71 -23.57 -14.52
CA ALA A 273 31.51 -22.46 -14.00
C ALA A 273 32.73 -22.91 -13.16
N SER A 274 33.05 -24.19 -13.15
CA SER A 274 34.17 -24.81 -12.38
C SER A 274 34.00 -24.58 -10.84
N CYS A 275 32.76 -24.58 -10.32
CA CYS A 275 32.41 -24.42 -8.93
C CYS A 275 31.52 -25.59 -8.49
N ASP A 276 32.08 -26.70 -8.05
CA ASP A 276 31.32 -27.93 -7.76
C ASP A 276 31.34 -28.32 -6.27
N VAL A 277 31.59 -27.39 -5.34
CA VAL A 277 31.64 -27.65 -3.91
C VAL A 277 30.43 -27.03 -3.22
N ALA A 278 29.23 -27.63 -3.41
CA ALA A 278 28.00 -27.14 -2.84
C ALA A 278 28.07 -27.05 -1.28
N GLY A 279 27.63 -25.92 -0.73
CA GLY A 279 27.62 -25.67 0.72
C GLY A 279 28.90 -25.04 1.28
N PHE A 280 30.02 -25.07 0.53
CA PHE A 280 31.31 -24.56 0.99
C PHE A 280 31.92 -23.51 0.06
N LEU A 281 31.12 -22.93 -0.82
CA LEU A 281 31.56 -21.89 -1.74
C LEU A 281 31.63 -20.52 -1.04
N GLY A 282 32.74 -19.81 -1.31
CA GLY A 282 33.00 -18.49 -0.70
C GLY A 282 33.57 -17.49 -1.72
N PRO A 283 33.72 -16.21 -1.35
CA PRO A 283 34.18 -15.17 -2.27
C PRO A 283 35.67 -15.22 -2.60
N VAL A 284 36.48 -15.82 -1.74
CA VAL A 284 37.94 -15.81 -1.87
C VAL A 284 38.37 -16.85 -2.87
N GLY A 285 39.06 -16.43 -3.95
CA GLY A 285 39.58 -17.35 -4.98
C GLY A 285 38.53 -17.90 -5.94
N LEU A 286 37.42 -17.25 -6.16
CA LEU A 286 36.44 -17.59 -7.18
C LEU A 286 37.05 -17.48 -8.61
N PRO A 287 36.67 -18.35 -9.55
CA PRO A 287 37.04 -18.18 -10.94
C PRO A 287 36.59 -16.83 -11.51
N GLY A 288 37.47 -16.19 -12.32
CA GLY A 288 37.18 -14.89 -12.94
C GLY A 288 36.01 -14.89 -13.94
N THR A 289 35.47 -16.05 -14.29
CA THR A 289 34.27 -16.23 -15.11
C THR A 289 32.97 -15.97 -14.30
N ILE A 290 33.05 -15.95 -12.97
CA ILE A 290 31.94 -15.71 -12.09
C ILE A 290 31.89 -14.21 -11.73
N ARG A 291 30.79 -13.57 -12.06
CA ARG A 291 30.54 -12.18 -11.63
C ARG A 291 30.17 -12.16 -10.15
N VAL A 292 30.90 -11.39 -9.34
CA VAL A 292 30.61 -11.25 -7.92
C VAL A 292 29.86 -9.95 -7.69
N ILE A 293 28.82 -9.96 -6.84
CA ILE A 293 28.12 -8.78 -6.33
C ILE A 293 27.97 -8.93 -4.83
N ALA A 294 28.39 -7.92 -4.08
CA ALA A 294 28.28 -7.89 -2.64
C ALA A 294 27.10 -7.00 -2.18
N ASP A 295 26.40 -7.44 -1.16
CA ASP A 295 25.39 -6.66 -0.48
C ASP A 295 26.01 -5.53 0.37
N LEU A 296 25.27 -4.46 0.60
CA LEU A 296 25.66 -3.35 1.49
C LEU A 296 26.12 -3.85 2.87
N SER A 297 25.53 -4.94 3.38
CA SER A 297 25.86 -5.52 4.69
C SER A 297 27.21 -6.25 4.75
N VAL A 298 27.86 -6.41 3.59
CA VAL A 298 29.16 -7.12 3.47
C VAL A 298 30.31 -6.15 3.24
N GLN A 299 30.04 -4.99 2.68
CA GLN A 299 31.03 -3.97 2.38
C GLN A 299 31.80 -3.53 3.63
N GLY A 300 33.13 -3.52 3.57
CA GLY A 300 34.00 -3.04 4.66
C GLY A 300 34.04 -3.94 5.90
N THR A 301 33.42 -5.11 5.87
CA THR A 301 33.41 -6.02 7.03
C THR A 301 34.76 -6.71 7.23
N LYS A 302 35.13 -6.95 8.50
CA LYS A 302 36.34 -7.64 8.91
C LYS A 302 36.01 -8.91 9.68
N ASN A 303 36.96 -9.88 9.68
CA ASN A 303 36.90 -11.10 10.47
C ASN A 303 35.65 -11.94 10.25
N ARG A 304 35.24 -12.09 9.01
CA ARG A 304 34.05 -12.90 8.65
C ARG A 304 34.43 -14.34 8.38
N VAL A 305 33.44 -15.21 8.53
CA VAL A 305 33.52 -16.63 8.16
C VAL A 305 32.85 -16.82 6.81
N VAL A 306 33.54 -17.47 5.86
CA VAL A 306 33.06 -17.73 4.50
C VAL A 306 33.42 -19.17 4.07
N GLY A 307 32.78 -19.69 3.03
CA GLY A 307 33.20 -20.93 2.40
C GLY A 307 34.64 -20.84 1.85
N ALA A 308 35.38 -21.93 1.90
CA ALA A 308 36.78 -22.01 1.43
C ALA A 308 36.92 -22.47 -0.02
N ASN A 309 35.84 -22.73 -0.73
CA ASN A 309 35.83 -23.40 -2.05
C ASN A 309 36.49 -24.81 -2.04
N LEU A 310 36.54 -25.41 -0.85
CA LEU A 310 37.06 -26.76 -0.61
C LEU A 310 36.02 -27.57 0.18
N PRO A 311 35.90 -28.88 -0.04
CA PRO A 311 34.97 -29.71 0.72
C PRO A 311 35.18 -29.58 2.22
N GLU A 312 34.08 -29.48 2.97
CA GLU A 312 34.05 -29.46 4.42
C GLU A 312 34.96 -28.41 5.07
N THR A 313 35.21 -27.29 4.38
CA THR A 313 36.15 -26.27 4.87
C THR A 313 35.57 -24.87 4.72
N HIS A 314 35.77 -24.06 5.76
CA HIS A 314 35.49 -22.62 5.75
C HIS A 314 36.77 -21.82 6.04
N LEU A 315 36.76 -20.53 5.69
CA LEU A 315 37.79 -19.56 6.04
C LEU A 315 37.26 -18.67 7.16
N THR A 316 38.09 -18.44 8.17
CA THR A 316 37.87 -17.47 9.25
C THR A 316 38.83 -16.29 9.12
N GLY A 317 38.53 -15.17 9.74
CA GLY A 317 39.37 -13.97 9.67
C GLY A 317 39.33 -13.26 8.32
N VAL A 318 38.32 -13.51 7.49
CA VAL A 318 38.18 -12.91 6.14
C VAL A 318 37.82 -11.43 6.26
N CYS A 319 38.59 -10.57 5.57
CA CYS A 319 38.43 -9.13 5.56
C CYS A 319 38.18 -8.59 4.16
N TRP A 320 37.20 -7.69 4.05
CA TRP A 320 36.96 -6.90 2.84
C TRP A 320 38.19 -6.05 2.50
N GLY A 321 38.53 -5.93 1.22
CA GLY A 321 39.66 -5.16 0.72
C GLY A 321 41.02 -5.88 0.83
N ARG A 322 41.18 -6.83 1.77
CA ARG A 322 42.39 -7.63 1.90
C ARG A 322 42.29 -8.96 1.17
N ASP A 323 41.18 -9.70 1.37
CA ASP A 323 41.04 -11.08 0.89
C ASP A 323 40.13 -11.18 -0.33
N TYR A 324 39.20 -10.26 -0.47
CA TYR A 324 38.29 -10.12 -1.62
C TYR A 324 37.72 -8.72 -1.70
N GLU A 325 37.27 -8.35 -2.88
CA GLU A 325 36.53 -7.12 -3.18
C GLU A 325 35.53 -7.39 -4.30
N ALA A 326 34.40 -6.67 -4.31
CA ALA A 326 33.37 -6.84 -5.34
C ALA A 326 32.55 -5.55 -5.51
N PRO A 327 31.90 -5.35 -6.67
CA PRO A 327 30.88 -4.33 -6.82
C PRO A 327 29.78 -4.47 -5.76
N VAL A 328 29.39 -3.35 -5.17
CA VAL A 328 28.41 -3.31 -4.06
C VAL A 328 27.07 -2.82 -4.56
N ALA A 329 26.01 -3.48 -4.12
CA ALA A 329 24.64 -3.08 -4.37
C ALA A 329 23.74 -3.55 -3.21
N ASP A 330 22.60 -2.87 -3.01
CA ASP A 330 21.56 -3.39 -2.13
C ASP A 330 20.88 -4.59 -2.80
N ILE A 331 21.20 -5.79 -2.33
CA ILE A 331 20.65 -7.06 -2.85
C ILE A 331 20.00 -7.93 -1.78
N SER A 332 20.00 -7.50 -0.51
CA SER A 332 19.33 -8.24 0.57
C SER A 332 17.83 -8.00 0.58
N ALA A 333 17.08 -9.05 0.87
CA ALA A 333 15.68 -8.95 1.24
C ALA A 333 15.53 -8.39 2.67
N LEU A 334 14.50 -7.58 2.90
CA LEU A 334 14.12 -7.11 4.22
C LEU A 334 13.29 -8.20 4.91
N GLU A 335 13.91 -8.96 5.80
CA GLU A 335 13.24 -10.03 6.54
C GLU A 335 12.58 -9.50 7.83
N PRO A 336 11.54 -10.19 8.37
CA PRO A 336 10.99 -9.85 9.68
C PRO A 336 12.06 -9.90 10.76
N GLY A 337 12.05 -8.92 11.67
CA GLY A 337 13.08 -8.74 12.70
C GLY A 337 14.26 -7.88 12.26
N ALA A 338 14.45 -7.64 10.96
CA ALA A 338 15.50 -6.75 10.47
C ALA A 338 15.22 -5.27 10.86
N PRO A 339 16.27 -4.43 10.92
CA PRO A 339 16.10 -3.01 11.23
C PRO A 339 15.25 -2.28 10.19
N CYS A 340 14.30 -1.49 10.66
CA CYS A 340 13.47 -0.62 9.83
C CYS A 340 14.35 0.41 9.08
N PRO A 341 14.18 0.57 7.77
CA PRO A 341 14.94 1.55 6.98
C PRO A 341 14.76 3.00 7.47
N ALA A 342 13.62 3.32 8.10
CA ALA A 342 13.33 4.67 8.59
C ALA A 342 13.87 4.93 10.00
N CYS A 343 13.65 4.03 10.97
CA CYS A 343 13.93 4.29 12.38
C CYS A 343 14.84 3.27 13.08
N GLY A 344 15.27 2.19 12.40
CA GLY A 344 16.15 1.16 12.94
C GLY A 344 15.49 0.16 13.91
N LYS A 345 14.20 0.31 14.27
CA LYS A 345 13.46 -0.67 15.07
C LYS A 345 13.11 -1.90 14.23
N PRO A 346 12.93 -3.08 14.86
CA PRO A 346 12.57 -4.28 14.10
C PRO A 346 11.30 -4.10 13.27
N VAL A 347 11.32 -4.62 12.04
CA VAL A 347 10.11 -4.71 11.21
C VAL A 347 9.42 -6.06 11.43
N GLU A 348 8.10 -6.05 11.24
CA GLU A 348 7.25 -7.23 11.32
C GLU A 348 6.68 -7.58 9.94
N LYS A 349 6.29 -8.84 9.77
CA LYS A 349 5.52 -9.27 8.62
C LYS A 349 4.07 -8.86 8.81
N GLY A 350 3.49 -8.24 7.81
CA GLY A 350 2.10 -7.82 7.79
C GLY A 350 1.53 -7.85 6.38
N TRP A 351 0.31 -7.35 6.26
CA TRP A 351 -0.39 -7.23 5.00
C TRP A 351 -0.96 -5.84 4.86
N VAL A 352 -0.89 -5.30 3.67
CA VAL A 352 -1.36 -3.94 3.35
C VAL A 352 -2.26 -3.97 2.12
N ARG A 353 -3.19 -3.02 2.05
CA ARG A 353 -4.08 -2.85 0.90
C ARG A 353 -3.65 -1.61 0.11
N PRO A 354 -3.24 -1.73 -1.16
CA PRO A 354 -3.01 -0.58 -2.01
C PRO A 354 -4.29 0.23 -2.18
N VAL A 355 -4.20 1.54 -1.96
CA VAL A 355 -5.34 2.46 -2.13
C VAL A 355 -5.07 3.52 -3.19
N ALA A 356 -3.80 3.78 -3.50
CA ALA A 356 -3.40 4.62 -4.61
C ALA A 356 -1.99 4.27 -5.08
N SER A 357 -1.68 4.63 -6.30
CA SER A 357 -0.32 4.61 -6.86
C SER A 357 -0.04 5.93 -7.57
N PHE A 358 1.20 6.40 -7.46
CA PHE A 358 1.71 7.56 -8.18
C PHE A 358 3.07 7.21 -8.77
N GLY A 359 3.35 7.61 -9.99
CA GLY A 359 4.61 7.24 -10.63
C GLY A 359 5.09 8.21 -11.68
N ALA A 360 6.41 8.29 -11.84
CA ALA A 360 7.04 9.00 -12.94
C ALA A 360 6.90 8.20 -14.24
N GLY A 361 6.74 8.92 -15.34
CA GLY A 361 6.55 8.35 -16.67
C GLY A 361 5.10 8.05 -17.00
N HIS A 362 4.84 7.87 -18.27
CA HIS A 362 3.55 7.45 -18.78
C HIS A 362 3.78 6.37 -19.86
N PRO A 363 3.18 5.17 -19.72
CA PRO A 363 3.46 4.06 -20.65
C PRO A 363 3.24 4.39 -22.12
N ALA A 364 2.23 5.22 -22.39
CA ALA A 364 1.89 5.62 -23.75
C ALA A 364 2.68 6.83 -24.29
N LEU A 365 3.60 7.42 -23.49
CA LEU A 365 4.32 8.64 -23.90
C LEU A 365 5.13 8.45 -25.19
N ALA A 366 5.68 7.25 -25.39
CA ALA A 366 6.42 6.89 -26.60
C ALA A 366 5.59 6.98 -27.89
N ALA A 367 4.27 6.83 -27.77
CA ALA A 367 3.34 6.96 -28.91
C ALA A 367 3.07 8.42 -29.30
N PHE A 368 3.51 9.40 -28.49
CA PHE A 368 3.28 10.83 -28.71
C PHE A 368 4.58 11.63 -28.78
N PRO A 369 5.46 11.38 -29.76
CA PRO A 369 6.74 12.08 -29.90
C PRO A 369 6.59 13.59 -30.15
N SER A 370 5.40 14.04 -30.50
CA SER A 370 5.06 15.45 -30.68
C SER A 370 4.77 16.20 -29.38
N LEU A 371 4.66 15.52 -28.24
CA LEU A 371 4.47 16.17 -26.95
C LEU A 371 5.70 17.01 -26.63
N GLY A 372 5.51 18.29 -26.29
CA GLY A 372 6.58 19.20 -25.95
C GLY A 372 6.07 20.62 -25.84
N TYR A 373 6.87 21.44 -25.15
CA TYR A 373 6.58 22.87 -24.94
C TYR A 373 7.79 23.73 -25.31
N LEU A 374 7.56 25.02 -25.48
CA LEU A 374 8.61 26.01 -25.72
C LEU A 374 8.85 26.82 -24.43
N ASP A 375 10.10 26.95 -24.04
CA ASP A 375 10.51 27.85 -22.97
C ASP A 375 10.48 29.32 -23.38
N GLY A 376 10.79 30.23 -22.47
CA GLY A 376 10.85 31.66 -22.74
C GLY A 376 11.86 32.06 -23.85
N ASN A 377 12.84 31.19 -24.16
CA ASN A 377 13.82 31.37 -25.22
C ASN A 377 13.41 30.67 -26.53
N ARG A 378 12.19 30.14 -26.61
CA ARG A 378 11.65 29.35 -27.75
C ARG A 378 12.39 28.03 -28.01
N LYS A 379 13.14 27.54 -27.04
CA LYS A 379 13.72 26.20 -27.09
C LYS A 379 12.66 25.16 -26.73
N ARG A 380 12.63 24.07 -27.50
CA ARG A 380 11.68 22.99 -27.26
C ARG A 380 12.21 22.04 -26.18
N HIS A 381 11.33 21.72 -25.22
CA HIS A 381 11.54 20.76 -24.14
C HIS A 381 10.45 19.69 -24.18
N VAL A 382 10.75 18.52 -23.59
CA VAL A 382 9.80 17.46 -23.35
C VAL A 382 9.41 17.51 -21.87
N PRO A 383 8.12 17.59 -21.53
CA PRO A 383 7.71 17.60 -20.13
C PRO A 383 7.98 16.24 -19.48
N VAL A 384 8.20 16.26 -18.17
CA VAL A 384 8.22 15.05 -17.38
C VAL A 384 6.77 14.65 -17.10
N ALA A 385 6.34 13.55 -17.70
CA ALA A 385 5.00 13.01 -17.44
C ALA A 385 4.99 12.14 -16.19
N TRP A 386 3.86 12.18 -15.48
CA TRP A 386 3.59 11.29 -14.36
C TRP A 386 2.12 10.85 -14.37
N ASN A 387 1.80 9.79 -13.67
CA ASN A 387 0.45 9.30 -13.53
C ASN A 387 0.12 9.02 -12.05
N GLY A 388 -1.15 9.06 -11.72
CA GLY A 388 -1.68 8.68 -10.43
C GLY A 388 -3.00 7.95 -10.59
N ARG A 389 -3.23 6.96 -9.75
CA ARG A 389 -4.49 6.22 -9.70
C ARG A 389 -4.92 6.03 -8.26
N VAL A 390 -6.11 6.47 -7.92
CA VAL A 390 -6.72 6.23 -6.62
C VAL A 390 -7.81 5.19 -6.75
N LEU A 391 -7.71 4.10 -6.00
CA LEU A 391 -8.61 2.95 -6.04
C LEU A 391 -9.74 3.16 -5.02
N VAL A 392 -10.86 3.74 -5.48
CA VAL A 392 -12.00 4.10 -4.61
C VAL A 392 -12.61 2.88 -3.93
N GLU A 393 -12.68 1.74 -4.62
CA GLU A 393 -13.16 0.49 -4.06
C GLU A 393 -12.28 0.03 -2.89
N ASN A 394 -10.96 0.02 -3.07
CA ASN A 394 -10.02 -0.37 -2.02
C ASN A 394 -10.06 0.58 -0.82
N LEU A 395 -10.29 1.88 -1.06
CA LEU A 395 -10.52 2.85 0.01
C LEU A 395 -11.81 2.55 0.78
N ALA A 396 -12.90 2.20 0.10
CA ALA A 396 -14.15 1.84 0.76
C ALA A 396 -14.00 0.56 1.60
N LEU A 397 -13.25 -0.44 1.11
CA LEU A 397 -12.93 -1.66 1.85
C LEU A 397 -12.02 -1.37 3.06
N ALA A 398 -11.03 -0.50 2.91
CA ALA A 398 -10.16 -0.06 4.00
C ALA A 398 -10.94 0.74 5.06
N ALA A 399 -11.82 1.65 4.63
CA ALA A 399 -12.68 2.43 5.50
C ALA A 399 -13.66 1.56 6.30
N ALA A 400 -14.09 0.44 5.74
CA ALA A 400 -14.90 -0.54 6.46
C ALA A 400 -14.14 -1.13 7.66
N GLY A 401 -12.83 -1.38 7.51
CA GLY A 401 -12.03 -2.03 8.54
C GLY A 401 -12.48 -3.48 8.81
N ASP A 402 -12.02 -4.04 9.90
CA ASP A 402 -12.23 -5.44 10.26
C ASP A 402 -13.01 -5.67 11.55
N GLY A 403 -13.49 -4.61 12.18
CA GLY A 403 -14.21 -4.65 13.47
C GLY A 403 -15.72 -4.44 13.36
N ASP A 404 -16.43 -4.64 14.46
CA ASP A 404 -17.85 -4.35 14.60
C ASP A 404 -18.16 -2.92 15.08
N ALA A 405 -17.12 -2.10 15.31
CA ALA A 405 -17.28 -0.69 15.70
C ALA A 405 -17.99 0.11 14.58
N PRO A 406 -18.77 1.13 14.87
CA PRO A 406 -19.38 1.98 13.84
C PRO A 406 -18.34 2.55 12.87
N PHE A 407 -18.75 2.80 11.63
CA PHE A 407 -17.91 3.49 10.66
C PHE A 407 -17.59 4.90 11.14
N LYS A 408 -16.52 5.49 10.62
CA LYS A 408 -16.22 6.90 10.91
C LYS A 408 -17.12 7.84 10.09
N ILE A 409 -17.43 8.99 10.68
CA ILE A 409 -18.19 10.05 9.99
C ILE A 409 -17.44 10.43 8.69
N GLY A 410 -18.19 10.51 7.60
CA GLY A 410 -17.63 10.80 6.29
C GLY A 410 -17.10 9.58 5.52
N LEU A 411 -16.87 8.45 6.21
CA LEU A 411 -16.51 7.16 5.62
C LEU A 411 -17.53 6.06 5.92
N ALA A 412 -18.73 6.43 6.32
CA ALA A 412 -19.85 5.51 6.52
C ALA A 412 -20.74 5.43 5.27
N PRO A 413 -21.45 4.32 5.04
CA PRO A 413 -22.50 4.25 4.02
C PRO A 413 -23.57 5.33 4.18
N ALA A 414 -23.91 5.65 5.42
CA ALA A 414 -24.64 6.85 5.82
C ALA A 414 -24.10 7.32 7.18
N ASP A 415 -24.03 8.64 7.41
CA ASP A 415 -23.51 9.18 8.66
C ASP A 415 -24.51 9.02 9.80
N ILE A 416 -25.78 9.18 9.48
CA ILE A 416 -26.88 9.20 10.45
C ILE A 416 -27.93 8.18 10.04
N LEU A 417 -28.29 7.29 10.97
CA LEU A 417 -29.48 6.45 10.87
C LEU A 417 -30.56 7.03 11.80
N ILE A 418 -31.72 7.36 11.24
CA ILE A 418 -32.89 7.82 12.01
C ILE A 418 -33.90 6.69 12.10
N LEU A 419 -34.36 6.41 13.32
CA LEU A 419 -35.29 5.35 13.69
C LEU A 419 -36.46 5.97 14.46
N PRO A 420 -37.68 6.05 13.89
CA PRO A 420 -38.86 6.33 14.67
C PRO A 420 -39.20 5.11 15.55
N ILE A 421 -39.40 5.32 16.85
CA ILE A 421 -39.81 4.24 17.77
C ILE A 421 -41.33 4.11 17.82
N GLU A 422 -41.80 2.88 18.05
CA GLU A 422 -43.21 2.51 17.94
C GLU A 422 -44.09 3.25 18.93
N ALA A 423 -43.57 3.54 20.14
CA ALA A 423 -44.31 4.27 21.19
C ALA A 423 -44.78 5.68 20.75
N GLY A 424 -44.11 6.31 19.79
CA GLY A 424 -44.47 7.62 19.24
C GLY A 424 -45.40 7.58 18.03
N GLY A 425 -45.70 6.42 17.49
CA GLY A 425 -46.66 6.21 16.41
C GLY A 425 -46.40 7.10 15.17
N GLU A 426 -47.45 7.63 14.60
CA GLU A 426 -47.37 8.46 13.39
C GLU A 426 -46.68 9.79 13.60
N ALA A 427 -46.75 10.35 14.84
CA ALA A 427 -46.06 11.59 15.21
C ALA A 427 -44.54 11.40 15.17
N ALA A 428 -44.00 10.28 15.71
CA ALA A 428 -42.59 9.97 15.63
C ALA A 428 -42.11 9.76 14.17
N ARG A 429 -42.95 9.14 13.32
CA ARG A 429 -42.60 8.95 11.89
C ARG A 429 -42.53 10.29 11.15
N ARG A 430 -43.49 11.21 11.39
CA ARG A 430 -43.46 12.55 10.78
C ARG A 430 -42.25 13.34 11.26
N ALA A 431 -41.98 13.35 12.54
CA ALA A 431 -40.85 14.04 13.13
C ALA A 431 -39.50 13.49 12.64
N ALA A 432 -39.37 12.17 12.54
CA ALA A 432 -38.18 11.51 11.94
C ALA A 432 -37.98 11.88 10.48
N ALA A 433 -39.05 11.95 9.70
CA ALA A 433 -38.98 12.36 8.29
C ALA A 433 -38.55 13.82 8.13
N MET A 434 -39.06 14.73 8.95
CA MET A 434 -38.63 16.13 8.96
C MET A 434 -37.17 16.27 9.38
N ALA A 435 -36.77 15.62 10.48
CA ALA A 435 -35.36 15.61 10.92
C ALA A 435 -34.43 15.07 9.84
N ALA A 436 -34.83 14.02 9.12
CA ALA A 436 -34.03 13.47 8.01
C ALA A 436 -33.87 14.46 6.85
N GLU A 437 -34.90 15.22 6.54
CA GLU A 437 -34.85 16.25 5.52
C GLU A 437 -33.96 17.45 5.94
N ASP A 438 -34.09 17.92 7.15
CA ASP A 438 -33.32 19.06 7.64
C ASP A 438 -31.85 18.73 7.81
N LEU A 439 -31.51 17.54 8.33
CA LEU A 439 -30.15 17.06 8.40
C LEU A 439 -29.55 16.83 6.99
N GLY A 440 -30.38 16.37 6.05
CA GLY A 440 -29.97 16.26 4.66
C GLY A 440 -29.63 17.61 4.02
N LYS A 441 -30.43 18.65 4.28
CA LYS A 441 -30.17 20.04 3.85
C LYS A 441 -28.90 20.61 4.51
N ALA A 442 -28.61 20.22 5.74
CA ALA A 442 -27.36 20.55 6.45
C ALA A 442 -26.13 19.75 5.95
N GLY A 443 -26.29 18.95 4.89
CA GLY A 443 -25.19 18.21 4.26
C GLY A 443 -24.81 16.89 4.92
N TRP A 444 -25.65 16.33 5.80
CA TRP A 444 -25.47 15.00 6.35
C TRP A 444 -26.00 13.92 5.40
N THR A 445 -25.35 12.80 5.35
CA THR A 445 -25.90 11.62 4.67
C THR A 445 -26.77 10.85 5.64
N VAL A 446 -28.08 10.89 5.41
CA VAL A 446 -29.07 10.33 6.31
C VAL A 446 -29.76 9.11 5.71
N LEU A 447 -29.82 8.04 6.48
CA LEU A 447 -30.65 6.87 6.24
C LEU A 447 -31.85 6.94 7.21
N LEU A 448 -33.08 7.06 6.68
CA LEU A 448 -34.29 7.00 7.45
C LEU A 448 -34.87 5.57 7.39
N ASP A 449 -35.02 4.91 8.53
CA ASP A 449 -35.76 3.66 8.61
C ASP A 449 -37.26 3.97 8.74
N ASP A 450 -37.94 4.00 7.62
CA ASP A 450 -39.36 4.36 7.49
C ASP A 450 -40.32 3.15 7.54
N ARG A 451 -39.83 1.99 8.01
CA ARG A 451 -40.67 0.79 8.19
C ARG A 451 -41.64 0.97 9.37
N GLU A 452 -42.80 0.32 9.29
CA GLU A 452 -43.92 0.59 10.21
C GLU A 452 -43.70 0.11 11.65
N THR A 453 -42.93 -0.95 11.88
CA THR A 453 -42.70 -1.53 13.21
C THR A 453 -41.22 -1.50 13.57
N LEU A 454 -40.88 -1.11 14.79
CA LEU A 454 -39.53 -1.20 15.34
C LEU A 454 -39.50 -2.35 16.35
N ASP A 455 -39.09 -3.52 15.91
CA ASP A 455 -38.88 -4.72 16.72
C ASP A 455 -37.39 -4.97 17.02
N GLU A 456 -37.07 -5.94 17.89
CA GLU A 456 -35.68 -6.31 18.18
C GLU A 456 -34.83 -6.67 16.94
N PRO A 457 -35.35 -7.43 15.94
CA PRO A 457 -34.62 -7.70 14.71
C PRO A 457 -34.22 -6.42 13.96
N ARG A 458 -35.08 -5.41 13.90
CA ARG A 458 -34.79 -4.15 13.23
C ARG A 458 -33.74 -3.31 13.96
N LEU A 459 -33.77 -3.30 15.29
CA LEU A 459 -32.70 -2.68 16.09
C LEU A 459 -31.37 -3.38 15.87
N ALA A 460 -31.36 -4.71 15.80
CA ALA A 460 -30.17 -5.47 15.48
C ALA A 460 -29.64 -5.17 14.07
N GLU A 461 -30.53 -5.05 13.08
CA GLU A 461 -30.18 -4.61 11.72
C GLU A 461 -29.63 -3.18 11.68
N ALA A 462 -30.22 -2.27 12.49
CA ALA A 462 -29.76 -0.90 12.62
C ALA A 462 -28.31 -0.82 13.10
N VAL A 463 -27.92 -1.70 14.02
CA VAL A 463 -26.51 -1.83 14.45
C VAL A 463 -25.62 -2.31 13.30
N LEU A 464 -26.07 -3.27 12.50
CA LEU A 464 -25.31 -3.83 11.37
C LEU A 464 -25.05 -2.81 10.27
N THR A 465 -25.88 -1.78 10.09
CA THR A 465 -25.62 -0.70 9.10
C THR A 465 -24.32 0.03 9.39
N GLY A 466 -23.83 -0.04 10.63
CA GLY A 466 -22.59 0.59 11.05
C GLY A 466 -22.61 2.12 11.03
N CYS A 467 -23.79 2.76 10.91
CA CYS A 467 -23.90 4.22 10.95
C CYS A 467 -23.31 4.78 12.25
N PRO A 468 -22.38 5.73 12.19
CA PRO A 468 -21.71 6.29 13.37
C PRO A 468 -22.64 7.03 14.32
N VAL A 469 -23.70 7.60 13.79
CA VAL A 469 -24.74 8.30 14.57
C VAL A 469 -26.08 7.60 14.38
N ARG A 470 -26.77 7.30 15.48
CA ARG A 470 -28.13 6.78 15.46
C ARG A 470 -29.03 7.71 16.25
N VAL A 471 -30.17 8.07 15.68
CA VAL A 471 -31.18 8.97 16.24
C VAL A 471 -32.47 8.20 16.41
N LEU A 472 -32.87 8.00 17.66
CA LEU A 472 -34.13 7.34 18.04
C LEU A 472 -35.17 8.42 18.31
N VAL A 473 -36.19 8.50 17.47
CA VAL A 473 -37.23 9.56 17.57
C VAL A 473 -38.44 9.01 18.30
N GLU A 474 -38.70 9.56 19.52
CA GLU A 474 -39.78 9.12 20.39
C GLU A 474 -41.11 9.86 20.11
N GLY A 475 -41.06 11.01 19.45
CA GLY A 475 -42.20 11.88 19.12
C GLY A 475 -41.73 13.23 18.61
N GLU A 476 -42.58 14.26 18.67
CA GLU A 476 -42.29 15.58 18.11
C GLU A 476 -41.26 16.42 18.89
N GLY A 477 -40.90 16.04 20.12
CA GLY A 477 -40.11 16.91 21.01
C GLY A 477 -38.67 16.47 21.27
N LYS A 478 -38.37 15.18 21.37
CA LYS A 478 -37.06 14.67 21.79
C LYS A 478 -36.61 13.46 20.98
N ALA A 479 -35.32 13.33 20.85
CA ALA A 479 -34.69 12.17 20.26
C ALA A 479 -33.50 11.68 21.11
N GLY A 480 -33.39 10.39 21.30
CA GLY A 480 -32.19 9.76 21.82
C GLY A 480 -31.12 9.72 20.76
N VAL A 481 -29.92 10.22 21.06
CA VAL A 481 -28.77 10.20 20.11
C VAL A 481 -27.71 9.25 20.64
N SER A 482 -27.26 8.35 19.78
CA SER A 482 -26.15 7.45 20.05
C SER A 482 -25.01 7.75 19.07
N VAL A 483 -23.80 7.96 19.59
CA VAL A 483 -22.60 8.24 18.82
C VAL A 483 -21.56 7.18 19.10
N GLY A 484 -20.97 6.59 18.06
CA GLY A 484 -19.95 5.55 18.22
C GLY A 484 -20.44 4.28 18.93
N GLY A 485 -21.77 4.08 19.03
CA GLY A 485 -22.38 2.96 19.74
C GLY A 485 -22.77 3.23 21.20
N ALA A 486 -22.26 4.28 21.82
CA ALA A 486 -22.66 4.72 23.15
C ALA A 486 -23.89 5.63 23.06
N LEU A 487 -24.85 5.46 23.99
CA LEU A 487 -25.98 6.40 24.14
C LEU A 487 -25.40 7.73 24.66
N ALA A 488 -25.52 8.80 23.88
CA ALA A 488 -24.96 10.08 24.26
C ALA A 488 -25.92 10.89 25.12
N ASP A 489 -27.05 11.32 24.54
CA ASP A 489 -27.98 12.22 25.23
C ASP A 489 -29.38 12.16 24.63
N SER A 490 -30.38 12.66 25.40
CA SER A 490 -31.68 13.02 24.87
C SER A 490 -31.67 14.49 24.45
N VAL A 491 -31.76 14.74 23.15
CA VAL A 491 -31.64 16.06 22.54
C VAL A 491 -32.99 16.50 21.98
N PRO A 492 -33.41 17.78 22.17
CA PRO A 492 -34.56 18.30 21.46
C PRO A 492 -34.40 18.18 19.95
N LEU A 493 -35.43 17.69 19.26
CA LEU A 493 -35.34 17.48 17.78
C LEU A 493 -35.01 18.79 17.04
N ALA A 494 -35.45 19.93 17.52
CA ALA A 494 -35.13 21.23 16.93
C ALA A 494 -33.64 21.61 17.04
N GLU A 495 -32.92 21.06 18.00
CA GLU A 495 -31.50 21.35 18.26
C GLU A 495 -30.55 20.27 17.70
N ILE A 496 -31.10 19.21 17.13
CA ILE A 496 -30.32 18.04 16.72
C ILE A 496 -29.27 18.39 15.68
N ALA A 497 -29.57 19.27 14.73
CA ALA A 497 -28.62 19.70 13.72
C ALA A 497 -27.40 20.41 14.32
N GLY A 498 -27.65 21.34 15.25
CA GLY A 498 -26.60 22.05 15.97
C GLY A 498 -25.77 21.15 16.91
N PHE A 499 -26.40 20.15 17.51
CA PHE A 499 -25.72 19.16 18.32
C PHE A 499 -24.77 18.32 17.45
N LEU A 500 -25.24 17.81 16.29
CA LEU A 500 -24.48 16.97 15.40
C LEU A 500 -23.36 17.75 14.66
N GLU A 501 -23.53 19.04 14.42
CA GLU A 501 -22.48 19.86 13.80
C GLU A 501 -21.22 19.91 14.66
N LYS A 502 -21.35 19.88 15.98
CA LYS A 502 -20.20 19.77 16.89
C LYS A 502 -19.40 18.46 16.71
N LEU A 503 -20.04 17.40 16.23
CA LEU A 503 -19.40 16.12 15.97
C LEU A 503 -18.58 16.08 14.66
N ARG A 504 -18.79 17.05 13.76
CA ARG A 504 -17.98 17.17 12.51
C ARG A 504 -16.58 17.70 12.76
N VAL A 505 -16.37 18.32 13.92
CA VAL A 505 -15.09 18.96 14.29
C VAL A 505 -14.13 17.97 14.93
N PHE A 506 -14.57 16.76 15.20
CA PHE A 506 -13.79 15.64 15.73
C PHE A 506 -13.78 14.49 14.70
#